data_62f8de7ab5c184684ffa66794b1b57ee
#
_entry.id   62f8de7ab5c184684ffa66794b1b57ee
#
_cell.length_a   1.000
_cell.length_b   1.000
_cell.length_c   1.000
_cell.angle_alpha   90.00
_cell.angle_beta   90.00
_cell.angle_gamma   90.00
#
_symmetry.space_group_name_H-M   'P 1'
#
loop_
_entity.id
_entity.type
_entity.pdbx_description
1 polymer ?
#
loop_
_entity_poly.entity_id
_entity_poly.type
_entity_poly.pdbx_seq_one_letter_code
_entity_poly.pdbx_strand_id
1 'polypeptide(L)'
;EADSTTTAVKETYGQMILTDEGIVANTYYYSTSCGVGTTASIWKTVEAQMLDYLKSSRLSQSPENPVQTDDGAVAAGSTEITAETTAEELSEEESFRDFITQTHAEDYEAQEGWYRWTYTVKEIDVDRILETLKNRYEANGKLILTLKDGDYSSQNIKNFSKVTDITIVKRGPGGVADELVIATDKGTYKIISEYNIRAVLCDGVTRVVRQDGSEVSMPSLLPSAFFVIEPSHDKKNMIGYNIIGGGFGHGVGMSQNGAKNMALQGLGAEQILNFFYEG
;
A
#
# COMPACT_ATOMS: atom_id res chain seq x y z
N GLU A 1 13.81 -3.27 -26.75
CA GLU A 1 13.54 -3.55 -25.33
C GLU A 1 14.29 -4.79 -24.83
N ALA A 2 14.24 -5.91 -25.55
CA ALA A 2 15.02 -7.11 -25.16
C ALA A 2 16.54 -6.85 -25.10
N ASP A 3 17.07 -6.00 -25.95
CA ASP A 3 18.49 -5.61 -25.95
C ASP A 3 18.89 -4.78 -24.73
N SER A 4 18.06 -3.83 -24.27
CA SER A 4 18.35 -3.03 -23.08
C SER A 4 18.35 -3.85 -21.81
N THR A 5 17.40 -4.77 -21.65
CA THR A 5 17.33 -5.68 -20.50
C THR A 5 18.53 -6.63 -20.49
N THR A 6 18.91 -7.17 -21.64
CA THR A 6 20.08 -8.06 -21.78
C THR A 6 21.36 -7.33 -21.45
N THR A 7 21.49 -6.06 -21.86
CA THR A 7 22.64 -5.21 -21.56
C THR A 7 22.72 -4.94 -20.07
N ALA A 8 21.62 -4.52 -19.42
CA ALA A 8 21.58 -4.28 -17.99
C ALA A 8 21.99 -5.51 -17.16
N VAL A 9 21.49 -6.72 -17.52
CA VAL A 9 21.85 -7.98 -16.85
C VAL A 9 23.36 -8.29 -17.01
N LYS A 10 23.95 -8.00 -18.16
CA LYS A 10 25.40 -8.20 -18.39
C LYS A 10 26.25 -7.21 -17.59
N GLU A 11 25.84 -5.95 -17.53
CA GLU A 11 26.57 -4.88 -16.83
C GLU A 11 26.51 -5.05 -15.31
N THR A 12 25.44 -5.63 -14.77
CA THR A 12 25.26 -5.91 -13.35
C THR A 12 25.61 -7.35 -12.94
N TYR A 13 26.24 -8.11 -13.86
CA TYR A 13 26.58 -9.52 -13.59
C TYR A 13 27.47 -9.68 -12.36
N GLY A 14 27.02 -10.49 -11.39
CA GLY A 14 27.74 -10.74 -10.15
C GLY A 14 27.59 -9.64 -9.08
N GLN A 15 26.83 -8.57 -9.34
CA GLN A 15 26.46 -7.58 -8.33
C GLN A 15 25.28 -8.06 -7.51
N MET A 16 25.34 -7.95 -6.20
CA MET A 16 24.28 -8.36 -5.25
C MET A 16 24.20 -7.35 -4.11
N ILE A 17 23.00 -7.12 -3.61
CA ILE A 17 22.78 -6.39 -2.37
C ILE A 17 22.95 -7.39 -1.22
N LEU A 18 23.80 -7.05 -0.25
CA LEU A 18 24.05 -7.86 0.93
C LEU A 18 23.55 -7.10 2.16
N THR A 19 23.09 -7.84 3.18
CA THR A 19 22.86 -7.31 4.52
C THR A 19 24.20 -7.06 5.22
N ASP A 20 24.18 -6.37 6.36
CA ASP A 20 25.38 -6.13 7.18
C ASP A 20 26.08 -7.43 7.61
N GLU A 21 25.34 -8.54 7.72
CA GLU A 21 25.89 -9.86 8.00
C GLU A 21 26.47 -10.56 6.75
N GLY A 22 26.45 -9.92 5.59
CA GLY A 22 26.95 -10.46 4.33
C GLY A 22 26.05 -11.51 3.70
N ILE A 23 24.76 -11.55 4.05
CA ILE A 23 23.74 -12.42 3.47
C ILE A 23 23.10 -11.69 2.29
N VAL A 24 22.75 -12.42 1.22
CA VAL A 24 22.02 -11.84 0.07
C VAL A 24 20.67 -11.29 0.54
N ALA A 25 20.44 -10.01 0.33
CA ALA A 25 19.20 -9.33 0.75
C ALA A 25 18.01 -9.75 -0.10
N ASN A 26 16.84 -9.86 0.52
CA ASN A 26 15.56 -10.06 -0.16
C ASN A 26 15.06 -8.70 -0.66
N THR A 27 15.32 -8.39 -1.92
CA THR A 27 14.98 -7.11 -2.56
C THR A 27 13.56 -7.14 -3.12
N TYR A 28 12.57 -6.97 -2.25
CA TYR A 28 11.17 -6.88 -2.65
C TYR A 28 10.91 -5.63 -3.47
N TYR A 29 9.97 -5.71 -4.42
CA TYR A 29 9.57 -4.59 -5.25
C TYR A 29 8.09 -4.64 -5.60
N TYR A 30 7.52 -3.51 -5.97
CA TYR A 30 6.12 -3.35 -6.37
C TYR A 30 6.01 -2.34 -7.52
N SER A 31 4.82 -2.23 -8.12
CA SER A 31 4.65 -1.47 -9.36
C SER A 31 4.75 0.06 -9.15
N THR A 32 3.89 0.62 -8.31
CA THR A 32 3.71 2.08 -8.20
C THR A 32 3.41 2.46 -6.75
N SER A 33 4.08 3.47 -6.20
CA SER A 33 3.75 4.00 -4.88
C SER A 33 2.66 5.07 -4.94
N CYS A 34 2.09 5.37 -3.79
CA CYS A 34 1.24 6.55 -3.60
C CYS A 34 2.02 7.77 -3.10
N GLY A 35 3.36 7.76 -3.21
CA GLY A 35 4.26 8.76 -2.64
C GLY A 35 4.91 8.34 -1.32
N VAL A 36 4.59 7.14 -0.82
CA VAL A 36 5.18 6.57 0.40
C VAL A 36 5.24 5.05 0.30
N GLY A 37 6.28 4.45 0.87
CA GLY A 37 6.43 3.00 1.05
C GLY A 37 6.00 2.53 2.44
N THR A 38 6.09 1.22 2.70
CA THR A 38 5.87 0.61 4.01
C THR A 38 6.94 -0.44 4.31
N THR A 39 6.91 -0.98 5.52
CA THR A 39 7.84 -2.02 5.96
C THR A 39 7.27 -3.42 5.77
N ALA A 40 8.13 -4.44 5.80
CA ALA A 40 7.72 -5.85 5.71
C ALA A 40 6.81 -6.30 6.87
N SER A 41 6.67 -5.52 7.93
CA SER A 41 5.78 -5.81 9.08
C SER A 41 4.32 -6.05 8.70
N ILE A 42 3.89 -5.59 7.52
CA ILE A 42 2.54 -5.84 6.96
C ILE A 42 2.25 -7.34 6.74
N TRP A 43 3.27 -8.17 6.55
CA TRP A 43 3.09 -9.61 6.28
C TRP A 43 2.87 -10.45 7.55
N LYS A 44 3.10 -9.89 8.74
CA LYS A 44 2.84 -10.54 10.05
C LYS A 44 3.58 -11.88 10.24
N THR A 45 4.72 -12.05 9.61
CA THR A 45 5.58 -13.22 9.76
C THR A 45 6.82 -12.91 10.59
N VAL A 46 7.43 -13.95 11.16
CA VAL A 46 8.68 -13.79 11.93
C VAL A 46 9.82 -13.33 11.01
N GLU A 47 9.89 -13.89 9.81
CA GLU A 47 10.88 -13.55 8.80
C GLU A 47 10.80 -12.07 8.40
N ALA A 48 9.59 -11.51 8.34
CA ALA A 48 9.38 -10.10 8.01
C ALA A 48 10.01 -9.14 9.04
N GLN A 49 10.15 -9.57 10.30
CA GLN A 49 10.78 -8.77 11.35
C GLN A 49 12.32 -8.68 11.21
N MET A 50 12.90 -9.56 10.39
CA MET A 50 14.34 -9.58 10.09
C MET A 50 14.70 -8.76 8.85
N LEU A 51 13.73 -8.11 8.22
CA LEU A 51 13.88 -7.30 7.00
C LEU A 51 13.87 -5.81 7.36
N ASP A 52 14.68 -5.41 8.32
CA ASP A 52 14.71 -4.05 8.87
C ASP A 52 15.30 -3.00 7.91
N TYR A 53 16.05 -3.43 6.90
CA TYR A 53 16.51 -2.60 5.78
C TYR A 53 15.37 -2.20 4.80
N LEU A 54 14.17 -2.79 4.90
CA LEU A 54 12.99 -2.41 4.13
C LEU A 54 12.21 -1.32 4.88
N LYS A 55 12.64 -0.09 4.73
CA LYS A 55 12.11 1.09 5.43
C LYS A 55 10.82 1.61 4.80
N SER A 56 10.04 2.33 5.59
CA SER A 56 8.95 3.17 5.12
C SER A 56 9.51 4.57 4.87
N SER A 57 9.51 4.99 3.61
CA SER A 57 10.10 6.27 3.20
C SER A 57 9.15 7.04 2.28
N ARG A 58 9.21 8.38 2.33
CA ARG A 58 8.57 9.25 1.34
C ARG A 58 9.33 9.14 0.02
N LEU A 59 8.61 8.98 -1.09
CA LEU A 59 9.16 8.91 -2.43
C LEU A 59 9.03 10.28 -3.13
N SER A 60 9.55 11.31 -2.48
CA SER A 60 9.50 12.70 -2.95
C SER A 60 10.89 13.26 -3.21
N GLN A 61 10.93 14.28 -4.07
CA GLN A 61 12.13 15.08 -4.35
C GLN A 61 12.30 16.12 -3.22
N SER A 62 12.71 15.68 -2.03
CA SER A 62 12.91 16.60 -0.91
C SER A 62 14.21 17.39 -1.06
N PRO A 63 14.22 18.71 -0.65
CA PRO A 63 15.45 19.49 -0.54
C PRO A 63 16.45 18.91 0.48
N GLU A 64 15.99 18.09 1.42
CA GLU A 64 16.84 17.45 2.44
C GLU A 64 17.61 16.22 1.90
N ASN A 65 17.15 15.66 0.76
CA ASN A 65 17.86 14.64 -0.02
C ASN A 65 18.10 15.16 -1.45
N PRO A 66 18.96 16.19 -1.64
CA PRO A 66 19.24 16.69 -2.98
C PRO A 66 19.93 15.60 -3.78
N VAL A 67 19.30 15.22 -4.88
CA VAL A 67 19.92 14.38 -5.89
C VAL A 67 21.19 15.08 -6.38
N GLN A 68 22.35 14.60 -5.97
CA GLN A 68 23.60 14.98 -6.60
C GLN A 68 23.70 14.21 -7.91
N THR A 69 23.56 14.93 -9.03
CA THR A 69 23.91 14.39 -10.33
C THR A 69 25.44 14.24 -10.44
N ASP A 70 25.91 13.27 -11.22
CA ASP A 70 27.37 12.99 -11.39
C ASP A 70 28.19 14.20 -11.83
N ASP A 71 27.56 15.27 -12.31
CA ASP A 71 28.17 16.53 -12.71
C ASP A 71 28.15 17.62 -11.61
N GLY A 72 27.67 17.29 -10.41
CA GLY A 72 27.64 18.19 -9.26
C GLY A 72 26.55 19.28 -9.32
N ALA A 73 25.61 19.21 -10.27
CA ALA A 73 24.47 20.12 -10.33
C ALA A 73 23.40 19.70 -9.31
N VAL A 74 22.98 20.63 -8.45
CA VAL A 74 21.82 20.47 -7.58
C VAL A 74 20.59 20.79 -8.42
N ALA A 75 19.71 19.83 -8.63
CA ALA A 75 18.41 20.08 -9.25
C ALA A 75 17.61 21.02 -8.31
N ALA A 76 17.50 22.29 -8.69
CA ALA A 76 16.79 23.31 -7.93
C ALA A 76 15.27 23.10 -8.07
N GLY A 77 14.65 22.48 -7.09
CA GLY A 77 13.22 22.56 -6.86
C GLY A 77 12.98 23.56 -5.75
N SER A 78 12.68 24.80 -6.10
CA SER A 78 12.29 25.83 -5.13
C SER A 78 10.78 25.81 -4.92
N THR A 79 10.29 25.53 -3.72
CA THR A 79 9.10 26.22 -3.17
C THR A 79 9.03 25.92 -1.67
N GLU A 80 8.65 26.92 -0.87
CA GLU A 80 8.49 26.83 0.58
C GLU A 80 7.69 25.58 0.94
N ILE A 81 8.35 24.64 1.63
CA ILE A 81 7.75 23.38 2.05
C ILE A 81 7.14 23.62 3.43
N THR A 82 5.83 23.53 3.50
CA THR A 82 5.11 23.26 4.76
C THR A 82 5.64 21.94 5.31
N ALA A 83 5.85 21.85 6.62
CA ALA A 83 6.44 20.74 7.36
C ALA A 83 6.15 19.37 6.71
N GLU A 84 7.21 18.68 6.31
CA GLU A 84 7.13 17.38 5.61
C GLU A 84 6.46 16.35 6.51
N THR A 85 5.28 15.85 6.11
CA THR A 85 4.63 14.75 6.82
C THR A 85 5.49 13.51 6.69
N THR A 86 6.02 13.03 7.81
CA THR A 86 6.88 11.84 7.84
C THR A 86 6.08 10.57 7.59
N ALA A 87 6.76 9.49 7.18
CA ALA A 87 6.10 8.19 7.02
C ALA A 87 5.50 7.64 8.34
N GLU A 88 6.00 8.08 9.49
CA GLU A 88 5.48 7.76 10.81
C GLU A 88 4.17 8.50 11.11
N GLU A 89 4.10 9.80 10.81
CA GLU A 89 2.88 10.59 10.97
C GLU A 89 1.73 10.10 10.10
N LEU A 90 2.02 9.50 8.95
CA LEU A 90 1.02 8.87 8.09
C LEU A 90 0.37 7.61 8.69
N SER A 91 0.88 7.08 9.81
CA SER A 91 0.21 5.99 10.54
C SER A 91 -1.06 6.47 11.27
N GLU A 92 -1.28 7.79 11.38
CA GLU A 92 -2.50 8.36 11.93
C GLU A 92 -3.55 8.55 10.83
N GLU A 93 -4.82 8.20 11.11
CA GLU A 93 -5.92 8.21 10.11
C GLU A 93 -6.13 9.59 9.47
N GLU A 94 -6.12 10.66 10.26
CA GLU A 94 -6.38 12.02 9.78
C GLU A 94 -5.24 12.49 8.87
N SER A 95 -4.00 12.32 9.30
CA SER A 95 -2.81 12.67 8.50
C SER A 95 -2.75 11.89 7.18
N PHE A 96 -3.08 10.59 7.22
CA PHE A 96 -3.11 9.78 6.01
C PHE A 96 -4.26 10.20 5.07
N ARG A 97 -5.43 10.54 5.61
CA ARG A 97 -6.57 11.03 4.83
C ARG A 97 -6.19 12.31 4.07
N ASP A 98 -5.60 13.27 4.75
CA ASP A 98 -5.14 14.52 4.12
C ASP A 98 -4.11 14.25 3.03
N PHE A 99 -3.18 13.34 3.28
CA PHE A 99 -2.17 12.94 2.32
C PHE A 99 -2.75 12.25 1.07
N ILE A 100 -3.58 11.21 1.25
CA ILE A 100 -4.02 10.35 0.13
C ILE A 100 -5.08 11.02 -0.76
N THR A 101 -5.80 12.00 -0.24
CA THR A 101 -6.81 12.76 -0.99
C THR A 101 -6.23 13.89 -1.84
N GLN A 102 -4.92 14.17 -1.70
CA GLN A 102 -4.20 15.20 -2.45
C GLN A 102 -3.20 14.59 -3.42
N THR A 103 -2.80 15.39 -4.42
CA THR A 103 -1.66 15.07 -5.31
C THR A 103 -0.47 15.91 -4.87
N HIS A 104 0.66 15.26 -4.62
CA HIS A 104 1.92 15.88 -4.21
C HIS A 104 2.84 15.94 -5.44
N ALA A 105 2.97 17.11 -6.04
CA ALA A 105 3.66 17.29 -7.32
C ALA A 105 5.17 16.95 -7.23
N GLU A 106 5.73 17.03 -6.02
CA GLU A 106 7.10 16.67 -5.69
C GLU A 106 7.37 15.16 -5.66
N ASP A 107 6.33 14.33 -5.58
CA ASP A 107 6.51 12.89 -5.55
C ASP A 107 6.99 12.37 -6.92
N TYR A 108 7.96 11.45 -6.92
CA TYR A 108 8.51 10.86 -8.14
C TYR A 108 7.45 10.24 -9.05
N GLU A 109 6.34 9.79 -8.50
CA GLU A 109 5.29 9.07 -9.21
C GLU A 109 3.99 9.86 -9.37
N ALA A 110 3.99 11.16 -9.05
CA ALA A 110 2.79 12.00 -9.09
C ALA A 110 2.05 11.99 -10.46
N GLN A 111 2.74 11.67 -11.55
CA GLN A 111 2.19 11.59 -12.90
C GLN A 111 1.78 10.16 -13.32
N GLU A 112 2.06 9.14 -12.51
CA GLU A 112 1.72 7.76 -12.85
C GLU A 112 0.22 7.50 -12.64
N GLY A 113 -0.43 6.80 -13.57
CA GLY A 113 -1.87 6.56 -13.51
C GLY A 113 -2.35 5.88 -12.22
N TRP A 114 -1.52 5.06 -11.59
CA TRP A 114 -1.82 4.39 -10.33
C TRP A 114 -1.46 5.20 -9.07
N TYR A 115 -0.89 6.39 -9.21
CA TYR A 115 -0.52 7.22 -8.06
C TYR A 115 -1.73 7.57 -7.18
N ARG A 116 -2.90 7.84 -7.81
CA ARG A 116 -4.21 7.97 -7.14
C ARG A 116 -5.27 7.15 -7.88
N TRP A 117 -6.22 6.63 -7.14
CA TRP A 117 -7.34 5.90 -7.70
C TRP A 117 -8.56 5.95 -6.78
N THR A 118 -9.73 5.69 -7.35
CA THR A 118 -11.00 5.56 -6.62
C THR A 118 -11.69 4.25 -6.95
N TYR A 119 -12.48 3.77 -5.99
CA TYR A 119 -13.25 2.53 -6.12
C TYR A 119 -14.57 2.69 -5.37
N THR A 120 -15.71 2.77 -6.11
CA THR A 120 -17.01 3.11 -5.54
C THR A 120 -17.97 1.93 -5.65
N VAL A 121 -18.22 1.26 -4.54
CA VAL A 121 -19.22 0.20 -4.42
C VAL A 121 -20.55 0.82 -4.00
N LYS A 122 -21.56 0.77 -4.88
CA LYS A 122 -22.88 1.36 -4.63
C LYS A 122 -23.81 0.44 -3.86
N GLU A 123 -23.59 -0.88 -3.95
CA GLU A 123 -24.36 -1.92 -3.27
C GLU A 123 -23.39 -3.00 -2.77
N ILE A 124 -23.45 -3.31 -1.48
CA ILE A 124 -22.57 -4.28 -0.87
C ILE A 124 -23.00 -5.70 -1.24
N ASP A 125 -22.11 -6.45 -1.85
CA ASP A 125 -22.25 -7.90 -2.03
C ASP A 125 -21.88 -8.62 -0.71
N VAL A 126 -22.89 -8.84 0.13
CA VAL A 126 -22.76 -9.47 1.44
C VAL A 126 -22.27 -10.90 1.32
N ASP A 127 -22.74 -11.64 0.32
CA ASP A 127 -22.39 -13.05 0.12
C ASP A 127 -20.89 -13.17 -0.27
N ARG A 128 -20.40 -12.27 -1.12
CA ARG A 128 -18.99 -12.22 -1.50
C ARG A 128 -18.08 -11.86 -0.32
N ILE A 129 -18.46 -10.88 0.50
CA ILE A 129 -17.69 -10.54 1.71
C ILE A 129 -17.64 -11.76 2.64
N LEU A 130 -18.76 -12.43 2.87
CA LEU A 130 -18.84 -13.62 3.71
C LEU A 130 -17.98 -14.77 3.17
N GLU A 131 -18.07 -15.04 1.88
CA GLU A 131 -17.25 -16.07 1.21
C GLU A 131 -15.75 -15.74 1.34
N THR A 132 -15.39 -14.50 1.04
CA THR A 132 -13.97 -14.07 1.13
C THR A 132 -13.45 -14.16 2.57
N LEU A 133 -14.23 -13.74 3.58
CA LEU A 133 -13.86 -13.89 4.99
C LEU A 133 -13.62 -15.35 5.36
N LYS A 134 -14.48 -16.28 4.93
CA LYS A 134 -14.32 -17.72 5.19
C LYS A 134 -13.05 -18.26 4.52
N ASN A 135 -12.85 -17.96 3.26
CA ASN A 135 -11.67 -18.39 2.50
C ASN A 135 -10.36 -17.87 3.11
N ARG A 136 -10.36 -16.61 3.58
CA ARG A 136 -9.19 -16.04 4.27
C ARG A 136 -8.98 -16.61 5.67
N TYR A 137 -10.06 -16.91 6.38
CA TYR A 137 -10.01 -17.62 7.68
C TYR A 137 -9.44 -19.03 7.52
N GLU A 138 -9.87 -19.78 6.53
CA GLU A 138 -9.33 -21.11 6.22
C GLU A 138 -7.84 -21.06 5.85
N ALA A 139 -7.43 -20.04 5.10
CA ALA A 139 -6.03 -19.85 4.74
C ALA A 139 -5.15 -19.51 5.95
N ASN A 140 -5.60 -18.64 6.84
CA ASN A 140 -4.94 -18.29 8.11
C ASN A 140 -5.90 -17.65 9.11
N GLY A 141 -6.51 -18.47 9.95
CA GLY A 141 -7.47 -18.01 10.96
C GLY A 141 -6.89 -17.11 12.06
N LYS A 142 -5.55 -16.95 12.14
CA LYS A 142 -4.91 -16.00 13.06
C LYS A 142 -5.02 -14.56 12.57
N LEU A 143 -5.31 -14.37 11.29
CA LEU A 143 -5.42 -13.05 10.66
C LEU A 143 -6.87 -12.62 10.41
N ILE A 144 -7.85 -13.49 10.71
CA ILE A 144 -9.29 -13.19 10.63
C ILE A 144 -9.91 -13.54 11.99
N LEU A 145 -10.19 -12.52 12.76
CA LEU A 145 -10.60 -12.68 14.15
C LEU A 145 -12.07 -12.28 14.34
N THR A 146 -12.75 -12.95 15.26
CA THR A 146 -14.13 -12.63 15.67
C THR A 146 -14.12 -11.99 17.05
N LEU A 147 -14.87 -10.91 17.22
CA LEU A 147 -15.11 -10.29 18.53
C LEU A 147 -16.08 -11.16 19.34
N LYS A 148 -15.65 -11.57 20.54
CA LYS A 148 -16.45 -12.32 21.49
C LYS A 148 -16.09 -11.92 22.92
N ASP A 149 -17.11 -11.60 23.72
CA ASP A 149 -16.96 -11.24 25.13
C ASP A 149 -15.98 -10.08 25.40
N GLY A 150 -15.81 -9.18 24.42
CA GLY A 150 -14.90 -8.03 24.47
C GLY A 150 -13.52 -8.25 23.82
N ASP A 151 -13.17 -9.51 23.49
CA ASP A 151 -11.87 -9.86 22.95
C ASP A 151 -11.95 -10.40 21.51
N TYR A 152 -10.92 -10.12 20.71
CA TYR A 152 -10.77 -10.69 19.38
C TYR A 152 -10.02 -12.02 19.42
N SER A 153 -10.64 -13.06 18.86
CA SER A 153 -10.04 -14.41 18.80
C SER A 153 -10.37 -15.13 17.50
N SER A 154 -9.54 -16.09 17.12
CA SER A 154 -9.76 -16.93 15.94
C SER A 154 -10.94 -17.87 16.19
N GLN A 155 -12.03 -17.66 15.45
CA GLN A 155 -13.25 -18.47 15.55
C GLN A 155 -13.92 -18.59 14.18
N ASN A 156 -14.69 -19.66 13.98
CA ASN A 156 -15.43 -19.88 12.74
C ASN A 156 -16.34 -18.69 12.40
N ILE A 157 -16.30 -18.27 11.16
CA ILE A 157 -17.10 -17.16 10.64
C ILE A 157 -18.57 -17.61 10.57
N LYS A 158 -19.45 -16.90 11.27
CA LYS A 158 -20.91 -17.13 11.21
C LYS A 158 -21.49 -16.50 9.94
N ASN A 159 -22.53 -17.13 9.38
CA ASN A 159 -23.30 -16.49 8.32
C ASN A 159 -23.98 -15.23 8.85
N PHE A 160 -23.92 -14.17 8.07
CA PHE A 160 -24.62 -12.91 8.30
C PHE A 160 -25.35 -12.48 7.03
N SER A 161 -26.28 -11.58 7.16
CA SER A 161 -27.11 -11.09 6.05
C SER A 161 -27.02 -9.60 5.83
N LYS A 162 -26.27 -8.88 6.69
CA LYS A 162 -26.07 -7.44 6.63
C LYS A 162 -24.70 -7.06 7.12
N VAL A 163 -24.08 -6.14 6.41
CA VAL A 163 -22.95 -5.36 6.90
C VAL A 163 -23.50 -4.04 7.46
N THR A 164 -23.07 -3.67 8.66
CA THR A 164 -23.53 -2.45 9.33
C THR A 164 -22.47 -1.38 9.36
N ASP A 165 -21.19 -1.76 9.32
CA ASP A 165 -20.08 -0.82 9.23
C ASP A 165 -18.79 -1.50 8.75
N ILE A 166 -17.89 -0.71 8.15
CA ILE A 166 -16.53 -1.08 7.74
C ILE A 166 -15.58 0.06 8.12
N THR A 167 -14.60 -0.23 8.97
CA THR A 167 -13.69 0.79 9.51
C THR A 167 -12.25 0.28 9.55
N ILE A 168 -11.28 1.10 9.08
CA ILE A 168 -9.86 0.88 9.34
C ILE A 168 -9.59 1.27 10.80
N VAL A 169 -9.11 0.34 11.61
CA VAL A 169 -8.87 0.56 13.06
C VAL A 169 -7.39 0.68 13.39
N LYS A 170 -6.53 0.33 12.44
CA LYS A 170 -5.08 0.51 12.58
C LYS A 170 -4.42 0.66 11.23
N ARG A 171 -3.49 1.62 11.15
CA ARG A 171 -2.55 1.77 10.05
C ARG A 171 -1.16 1.28 10.45
N GLY A 172 -0.42 0.79 9.48
CA GLY A 172 1.00 0.49 9.60
C GLY A 172 1.84 1.68 9.09
N PRO A 173 3.18 1.52 9.11
CA PRO A 173 4.11 2.53 8.60
C PRO A 173 3.74 3.01 7.20
N GLY A 174 3.83 4.32 6.94
CA GLY A 174 3.44 4.93 5.68
C GLY A 174 1.94 4.98 5.43
N GLY A 175 1.10 4.67 6.43
CA GLY A 175 -0.35 4.79 6.35
C GLY A 175 -1.09 3.60 5.74
N VAL A 176 -0.39 2.49 5.45
CA VAL A 176 -1.01 1.27 4.93
C VAL A 176 -2.10 0.74 5.89
N ALA A 177 -3.27 0.34 5.38
CA ALA A 177 -4.30 -0.30 6.21
C ALA A 177 -3.78 -1.65 6.73
N ASP A 178 -3.65 -1.77 8.06
CA ASP A 178 -3.09 -2.92 8.77
C ASP A 178 -4.14 -3.78 9.44
N GLU A 179 -5.16 -3.15 10.04
CA GLU A 179 -6.32 -3.82 10.62
C GLU A 179 -7.62 -3.13 10.18
N LEU A 180 -8.55 -3.93 9.69
CA LEU A 180 -9.91 -3.52 9.30
C LEU A 180 -10.93 -4.24 10.17
N VAL A 181 -11.99 -3.56 10.58
CA VAL A 181 -13.12 -4.14 11.28
C VAL A 181 -14.36 -4.07 10.39
N ILE A 182 -15.06 -5.20 10.27
CA ILE A 182 -16.38 -5.30 9.64
C ILE A 182 -17.41 -5.67 10.71
N ALA A 183 -18.36 -4.79 10.94
CA ALA A 183 -19.52 -5.04 11.80
C ALA A 183 -20.69 -5.57 10.96
N THR A 184 -21.36 -6.60 11.47
CA THR A 184 -22.48 -7.28 10.80
C THR A 184 -23.66 -7.49 11.76
N ASP A 185 -24.79 -7.97 11.25
CA ASP A 185 -25.96 -8.35 12.08
C ASP A 185 -25.71 -9.61 12.95
N LYS A 186 -24.60 -10.32 12.78
CA LYS A 186 -24.29 -11.59 13.52
C LYS A 186 -22.96 -11.60 14.25
N GLY A 187 -22.17 -10.55 14.09
CA GLY A 187 -20.88 -10.46 14.77
C GLY A 187 -19.99 -9.38 14.17
N THR A 188 -18.86 -9.17 14.80
CA THR A 188 -17.84 -8.21 14.35
C THR A 188 -16.56 -8.97 14.07
N TYR A 189 -15.97 -8.70 12.93
CA TYR A 189 -14.79 -9.40 12.42
C TYR A 189 -13.65 -8.41 12.23
N LYS A 190 -12.46 -8.77 12.71
CA LYS A 190 -11.22 -8.02 12.47
C LYS A 190 -10.39 -8.75 11.43
N ILE A 191 -10.03 -8.04 10.39
CA ILE A 191 -9.21 -8.50 9.25
C ILE A 191 -7.84 -7.89 9.40
N ILE A 192 -6.81 -8.71 9.47
CA ILE A 192 -5.42 -8.31 9.67
C ILE A 192 -4.64 -8.58 8.38
N SER A 193 -3.65 -7.75 8.09
CA SER A 193 -2.77 -7.70 6.92
C SER A 193 -3.39 -7.08 5.67
N GLU A 194 -2.56 -6.34 4.96
CA GLU A 194 -2.91 -5.59 3.76
C GLU A 194 -3.57 -6.47 2.69
N TYR A 195 -3.05 -7.69 2.49
CA TYR A 195 -3.58 -8.62 1.48
C TYR A 195 -5.01 -9.05 1.79
N ASN A 196 -5.31 -9.41 3.06
CA ASN A 196 -6.65 -9.82 3.46
C ASN A 196 -7.64 -8.68 3.35
N ILE A 197 -7.23 -7.46 3.72
CA ILE A 197 -8.04 -6.24 3.63
C ILE A 197 -8.40 -5.95 2.17
N ARG A 198 -7.41 -5.96 1.28
CA ARG A 198 -7.62 -5.76 -0.17
C ARG A 198 -8.56 -6.81 -0.78
N ALA A 199 -8.41 -8.07 -0.37
CA ALA A 199 -9.24 -9.17 -0.87
C ALA A 199 -10.71 -9.05 -0.41
N VAL A 200 -10.94 -8.71 0.86
CA VAL A 200 -12.31 -8.62 1.43
C VAL A 200 -13.08 -7.42 0.87
N LEU A 201 -12.40 -6.31 0.59
CA LEU A 201 -13.03 -5.09 0.06
C LEU A 201 -13.21 -5.10 -1.46
N CYS A 202 -12.62 -6.05 -2.18
CA CYS A 202 -12.75 -6.16 -3.63
C CYS A 202 -13.99 -6.97 -4.02
N ASP A 203 -15.03 -6.33 -4.56
CA ASP A 203 -16.26 -7.02 -5.00
C ASP A 203 -16.07 -7.78 -6.35
N GLY A 204 -14.98 -7.52 -7.06
CA GLY A 204 -14.62 -8.19 -8.31
C GLY A 204 -15.40 -7.73 -9.55
N VAL A 205 -16.34 -6.82 -9.41
CA VAL A 205 -17.16 -6.29 -10.51
C VAL A 205 -17.01 -4.79 -10.68
N THR A 206 -16.90 -4.05 -9.60
CA THR A 206 -16.62 -2.61 -9.62
C THR A 206 -15.27 -2.33 -10.27
N ARG A 207 -15.20 -1.32 -11.10
CA ARG A 207 -13.95 -0.89 -11.75
C ARG A 207 -13.25 0.15 -10.91
N VAL A 208 -11.94 0.03 -10.82
CA VAL A 208 -11.08 1.08 -10.26
C VAL A 208 -10.93 2.18 -11.31
N VAL A 209 -11.15 3.42 -10.91
CA VAL A 209 -10.89 4.62 -11.73
C VAL A 209 -9.54 5.19 -11.30
N ARG A 210 -8.56 5.20 -12.21
CA ARG A 210 -7.23 5.76 -11.97
C ARG A 210 -7.25 7.29 -12.12
N GLN A 211 -6.22 7.97 -11.65
CA GLN A 211 -6.15 9.44 -11.76
C GLN A 211 -6.14 9.96 -13.20
N ASP A 212 -5.72 9.16 -14.18
CA ASP A 212 -5.76 9.48 -15.60
C ASP A 212 -7.17 9.29 -16.22
N GLY A 213 -8.17 8.94 -15.40
CA GLY A 213 -9.54 8.68 -15.80
C GLY A 213 -9.77 7.30 -16.42
N SER A 214 -8.73 6.49 -16.58
CA SER A 214 -8.92 5.13 -17.12
C SER A 214 -9.51 4.19 -16.08
N GLU A 215 -10.32 3.25 -16.52
CA GLU A 215 -10.99 2.26 -15.70
C GLU A 215 -10.36 0.87 -15.83
N VAL A 216 -10.05 0.24 -14.71
CA VAL A 216 -9.42 -1.09 -14.69
C VAL A 216 -10.26 -2.05 -13.85
N SER A 217 -10.46 -3.27 -14.35
CA SER A 217 -11.13 -4.34 -13.62
C SER A 217 -10.17 -5.00 -12.63
N MET A 218 -10.63 -5.16 -11.39
CA MET A 218 -9.90 -5.84 -10.32
C MET A 218 -10.73 -7.05 -9.85
N PRO A 219 -10.44 -8.26 -10.32
CA PRO A 219 -11.34 -9.40 -10.10
C PRO A 219 -11.35 -9.95 -8.68
N SER A 220 -10.28 -9.73 -7.91
CA SER A 220 -10.11 -10.39 -6.60
C SER A 220 -9.36 -9.59 -5.54
N LEU A 221 -8.71 -8.49 -5.92
CA LEU A 221 -7.82 -7.76 -5.02
C LEU A 221 -7.79 -6.28 -5.39
N LEU A 222 -7.96 -5.36 -4.42
CA LEU A 222 -7.76 -3.94 -4.65
C LEU A 222 -6.32 -3.62 -5.05
N PRO A 223 -6.03 -2.50 -5.72
CA PRO A 223 -4.69 -2.17 -6.22
C PRO A 223 -3.62 -2.14 -5.11
N SER A 224 -3.95 -1.58 -3.96
CA SER A 224 -3.08 -1.47 -2.78
C SER A 224 -3.91 -1.44 -1.50
N ALA A 225 -3.25 -1.35 -0.34
CA ALA A 225 -3.89 -1.08 0.95
C ALA A 225 -3.63 0.36 1.46
N PHE A 226 -3.16 1.25 0.59
CA PHE A 226 -2.99 2.68 0.88
C PHE A 226 -4.25 3.43 0.46
N PHE A 227 -5.25 3.46 1.33
CA PHE A 227 -6.53 4.10 1.04
C PHE A 227 -7.29 4.52 2.31
N VAL A 228 -8.28 5.38 2.13
CA VAL A 228 -9.32 5.70 3.12
C VAL A 228 -10.66 5.19 2.62
N ILE A 229 -11.58 4.89 3.56
CA ILE A 229 -12.93 4.40 3.27
C ILE A 229 -13.93 5.47 3.71
N GLU A 230 -14.92 5.71 2.86
CA GLU A 230 -16.07 6.57 3.12
C GLU A 230 -17.34 5.72 3.00
N PRO A 231 -17.88 5.23 4.13
CA PRO A 231 -19.07 4.37 4.10
C PRO A 231 -20.34 5.17 3.77
N SER A 232 -21.22 4.56 2.98
CA SER A 232 -22.55 5.08 2.67
C SER A 232 -23.60 4.27 3.43
N HIS A 233 -24.49 4.95 4.16
CA HIS A 233 -25.50 4.31 5.00
C HIS A 233 -26.93 4.68 4.59
N ASP A 234 -27.84 3.71 4.69
CA ASP A 234 -29.28 3.95 4.81
C ASP A 234 -29.71 3.51 6.23
N LYS A 235 -30.09 4.48 7.05
CA LYS A 235 -30.41 4.30 8.49
C LYS A 235 -29.24 3.65 9.26
N LYS A 236 -29.37 2.36 9.63
CA LYS A 236 -28.36 1.60 10.38
C LYS A 236 -27.63 0.57 9.53
N ASN A 237 -27.92 0.49 8.25
CA ASN A 237 -27.26 -0.47 7.36
C ASN A 237 -26.29 0.28 6.46
N MET A 238 -25.10 -0.24 6.30
CA MET A 238 -24.19 0.19 5.27
C MET A 238 -24.67 -0.34 3.93
N ILE A 239 -24.86 0.55 2.95
CA ILE A 239 -25.35 0.19 1.61
C ILE A 239 -24.25 0.15 0.57
N GLY A 240 -23.17 0.88 0.78
CA GLY A 240 -22.04 0.97 -0.12
C GLY A 240 -20.86 1.65 0.54
N TYR A 241 -19.79 1.87 -0.23
CA TYR A 241 -18.63 2.62 0.22
C TYR A 241 -17.86 3.20 -0.96
N ASN A 242 -17.19 4.31 -0.71
CA ASN A 242 -16.20 4.89 -1.59
C ASN A 242 -14.81 4.68 -0.99
N ILE A 243 -13.85 4.25 -1.80
CA ILE A 243 -12.46 4.14 -1.43
C ILE A 243 -11.67 5.15 -2.25
N ILE A 244 -10.87 5.97 -1.58
CA ILE A 244 -9.90 6.87 -2.19
C ILE A 244 -8.52 6.34 -1.82
N GLY A 245 -7.75 5.95 -2.80
CA GLY A 245 -6.47 5.29 -2.57
C GLY A 245 -5.39 5.69 -3.57
N GLY A 246 -4.22 5.07 -3.40
CA GLY A 246 -3.10 5.28 -4.30
C GLY A 246 -2.12 4.11 -4.29
N GLY A 247 -1.28 4.05 -5.33
CA GLY A 247 -0.31 2.99 -5.53
C GLY A 247 -0.90 1.69 -6.10
N PHE A 248 0.02 0.83 -6.56
CA PHE A 248 -0.28 -0.51 -7.05
C PHE A 248 0.78 -1.51 -6.56
N GLY A 249 0.38 -2.41 -5.67
CA GLY A 249 1.23 -3.40 -5.02
C GLY A 249 1.21 -3.30 -3.50
N HIS A 250 2.13 -4.01 -2.84
CA HIS A 250 2.19 -4.10 -1.37
C HIS A 250 2.93 -2.92 -0.70
N GLY A 251 3.71 -2.14 -1.44
CA GLY A 251 4.40 -0.96 -0.93
C GLY A 251 5.71 -1.23 -0.18
N VAL A 252 6.23 -2.47 -0.18
CA VAL A 252 7.47 -2.85 0.51
C VAL A 252 8.64 -2.89 -0.44
N GLY A 253 9.76 -2.25 -0.09
CA GLY A 253 10.97 -2.17 -0.91
C GLY A 253 10.81 -1.23 -2.11
N MET A 254 11.35 -1.58 -3.28
CA MET A 254 11.48 -0.69 -4.41
C MET A 254 10.18 -0.51 -5.21
N SER A 255 9.75 0.74 -5.43
CA SER A 255 8.77 1.06 -6.46
C SER A 255 9.41 1.04 -7.85
N GLN A 256 8.86 0.24 -8.78
CA GLN A 256 9.37 0.14 -10.15
C GLN A 256 9.22 1.47 -10.91
N ASN A 257 8.05 2.13 -10.79
CA ASN A 257 7.84 3.43 -11.41
C ASN A 257 8.61 4.54 -10.69
N GLY A 258 8.78 4.46 -9.36
CA GLY A 258 9.65 5.35 -8.62
C GLY A 258 11.08 5.27 -9.10
N ALA A 259 11.66 4.07 -9.17
CA ALA A 259 13.01 3.84 -9.69
C ALA A 259 13.18 4.32 -11.14
N LYS A 260 12.19 4.05 -12.01
CA LYS A 260 12.18 4.54 -13.39
C LYS A 260 12.24 6.08 -13.44
N ASN A 261 11.40 6.75 -12.65
CA ASN A 261 11.31 8.21 -12.67
C ASN A 261 12.55 8.87 -12.03
N MET A 262 13.14 8.26 -11.01
CA MET A 262 14.43 8.64 -10.46
C MET A 262 15.54 8.55 -11.54
N ALA A 263 15.59 7.43 -12.27
CA ALA A 263 16.57 7.27 -13.36
C ALA A 263 16.37 8.30 -14.50
N LEU A 264 15.12 8.64 -14.84
CA LEU A 264 14.82 9.69 -15.82
C LEU A 264 15.26 11.09 -15.35
N GLN A 265 15.41 11.29 -14.04
CA GLN A 265 15.96 12.51 -13.45
C GLN A 265 17.48 12.48 -13.28
N GLY A 266 18.15 11.40 -13.73
CA GLY A 266 19.60 11.29 -13.75
C GLY A 266 20.23 10.56 -12.55
N LEU A 267 19.43 9.93 -11.65
CA LEU A 267 20.00 9.12 -10.57
C LEU A 267 20.61 7.84 -11.15
N GLY A 268 21.80 7.48 -10.66
CA GLY A 268 22.47 6.23 -10.97
C GLY A 268 21.84 5.03 -10.25
N ALA A 269 22.11 3.82 -10.73
CA ALA A 269 21.54 2.59 -10.16
C ALA A 269 21.84 2.42 -8.67
N GLU A 270 23.07 2.71 -8.22
CA GLU A 270 23.48 2.64 -6.82
C GLU A 270 22.68 3.62 -5.94
N GLN A 271 22.48 4.86 -6.39
CA GLN A 271 21.69 5.86 -5.68
C GLN A 271 20.23 5.41 -5.52
N ILE A 272 19.64 4.83 -6.57
CA ILE A 272 18.26 4.30 -6.54
C ILE A 272 18.16 3.12 -5.59
N LEU A 273 19.10 2.18 -5.64
CA LEU A 273 19.11 1.02 -4.75
C LEU A 273 19.30 1.43 -3.28
N ASN A 274 20.21 2.34 -3.00
CA ASN A 274 20.42 2.86 -1.64
C ASN A 274 19.19 3.61 -1.11
N PHE A 275 18.42 4.28 -1.97
CA PHE A 275 17.17 4.93 -1.57
C PHE A 275 16.12 3.93 -1.07
N PHE A 276 16.02 2.76 -1.70
CA PHE A 276 14.97 1.77 -1.38
C PHE A 276 15.40 0.66 -0.41
N TYR A 277 16.70 0.42 -0.31
CA TYR A 277 17.28 -0.68 0.49
C TYR A 277 18.40 -0.13 1.38
N GLU A 278 18.04 0.80 2.24
CA GLU A 278 18.95 1.44 3.15
C GLU A 278 19.40 0.46 4.24
N GLY A 279 20.68 0.09 4.22
CA GLY A 279 21.38 -0.72 5.21
C GLY A 279 22.41 0.11 5.95
#